data_05f386f5a430961e83fec6d3caaadf66
#
_entry.id   05f386f5a430961e83fec6d3caaadf66
#
_cell.length_a   1.000
_cell.length_b   1.000
_cell.length_c   1.000
_cell.angle_alpha   90.00
_cell.angle_beta   90.00
_cell.angle_gamma   90.00
#
_symmetry.space_group_name_H-M   'P 1'
#
loop_
_entity.id
_entity.type
_entity.pdbx_description
1 polymer ?
#
loop_
_entity_poly.entity_id
_entity_poly.type
_entity_poly.pdbx_seq_one_letter_code
_entity_poly.pdbx_strand_id
1 'polypeptide(L)'
;FINMDENRVEFEVHCSAGTYIRTLCHDIGQRIGCGAHMSGLIRKQVGVFAQESSITPEALEIANKNGNIAEVLFPVEKVLKFLPEIRITDKFVEPIANGNALPKFSLKAYPEEFEPGMMLRVCNGSDKVLAIVESLVDQDQFGKMEPKDIAFKLKRVLI
;
A
#
# COMPACT_ATOMS: atom_id res chain seq x y z
N PHE A 1 -4.79 -5.69 -26.03
CA PHE A 1 -5.51 -6.93 -26.44
C PHE A 1 -4.54 -8.11 -26.35
N ILE A 2 -5.04 -9.25 -25.86
CA ILE A 2 -4.26 -10.49 -25.75
C ILE A 2 -4.72 -11.47 -26.85
N ASN A 3 -6.04 -11.60 -27.02
CA ASN A 3 -6.62 -12.48 -28.01
C ASN A 3 -7.97 -11.94 -28.52
N MET A 4 -8.32 -12.22 -29.76
CA MET A 4 -9.58 -11.83 -30.37
C MET A 4 -10.06 -12.95 -31.29
N ASP A 5 -11.27 -13.42 -31.06
CA ASP A 5 -12.03 -14.35 -31.87
C ASP A 5 -13.35 -13.66 -32.29
N GLU A 6 -14.14 -14.22 -33.20
CA GLU A 6 -15.32 -13.58 -33.79
C GLU A 6 -16.28 -12.96 -32.76
N ASN A 7 -16.46 -13.60 -31.60
CA ASN A 7 -17.38 -13.15 -30.55
C ASN A 7 -16.74 -12.94 -29.18
N ARG A 8 -15.41 -13.06 -29.08
CA ARG A 8 -14.71 -12.97 -27.80
C ARG A 8 -13.43 -12.15 -27.92
N VAL A 9 -13.28 -11.22 -26.99
CA VAL A 9 -12.06 -10.41 -26.88
C VAL A 9 -11.47 -10.60 -25.50
N GLU A 10 -10.19 -10.94 -25.43
CA GLU A 10 -9.42 -10.97 -24.20
C GLU A 10 -8.47 -9.79 -24.19
N PHE A 11 -8.47 -9.04 -23.09
CA PHE A 11 -7.58 -7.90 -22.91
C PHE A 11 -7.14 -7.79 -21.45
N GLU A 12 -5.99 -7.19 -21.24
CA GLU A 12 -5.47 -6.81 -19.94
C GLU A 12 -5.63 -5.31 -19.75
N VAL A 13 -6.03 -4.91 -18.54
CA VAL A 13 -6.23 -3.50 -18.19
C VAL A 13 -5.55 -3.19 -16.86
N HIS A 14 -4.83 -2.09 -16.83
CA HIS A 14 -4.34 -1.46 -15.61
C HIS A 14 -5.23 -0.27 -15.29
N CYS A 15 -5.84 -0.24 -14.11
CA CYS A 15 -6.82 0.77 -13.73
C CYS A 15 -6.69 1.14 -12.25
N SER A 16 -7.24 2.30 -11.89
CA SER A 16 -7.33 2.77 -10.51
C SER A 16 -8.34 1.97 -9.68
N ALA A 17 -8.24 2.09 -8.37
CA ALA A 17 -9.25 1.56 -7.46
C ALA A 17 -10.64 2.13 -7.77
N GLY A 18 -11.67 1.29 -7.65
CA GLY A 18 -13.07 1.67 -7.93
C GLY A 18 -13.48 1.49 -9.40
N THR A 19 -12.59 1.15 -10.32
CA THR A 19 -12.95 0.84 -11.72
C THR A 19 -13.66 -0.50 -11.80
N TYR A 20 -14.91 -0.48 -12.31
CA TYR A 20 -15.71 -1.69 -12.53
C TYR A 20 -15.46 -2.25 -13.93
N ILE A 21 -14.72 -3.35 -14.04
CA ILE A 21 -14.37 -3.98 -15.31
C ILE A 21 -15.63 -4.45 -16.07
N ARG A 22 -16.68 -4.85 -15.36
CA ARG A 22 -17.98 -5.20 -15.94
C ARG A 22 -18.59 -4.02 -16.73
N THR A 23 -18.55 -2.81 -16.13
CA THR A 23 -19.00 -1.59 -16.78
C THR A 23 -18.12 -1.24 -17.97
N LEU A 24 -16.80 -1.37 -17.84
CA LEU A 24 -15.88 -1.14 -18.96
C LEU A 24 -16.19 -2.04 -20.16
N CYS A 25 -16.43 -3.34 -19.94
CA CYS A 25 -16.82 -4.25 -21.03
C CYS A 25 -18.14 -3.83 -21.69
N HIS A 26 -19.15 -3.45 -20.90
CA HIS A 26 -20.42 -2.96 -21.39
C HIS A 26 -20.23 -1.70 -22.25
N ASP A 27 -19.50 -0.72 -21.77
CA ASP A 27 -19.27 0.56 -22.44
C ASP A 27 -18.50 0.39 -23.77
N ILE A 28 -17.52 -0.51 -23.80
CA ILE A 28 -16.81 -0.88 -25.03
C ILE A 28 -17.82 -1.45 -26.06
N GLY A 29 -18.65 -2.39 -25.62
CA GLY A 29 -19.67 -2.99 -26.53
C GLY A 29 -20.68 -1.98 -27.06
N GLN A 30 -21.11 -1.02 -26.23
CA GLN A 30 -22.00 0.06 -26.66
C GLN A 30 -21.33 0.97 -27.71
N ARG A 31 -20.06 1.32 -27.51
CA ARG A 31 -19.31 2.16 -28.44
C ARG A 31 -19.06 1.49 -29.79
N ILE A 32 -18.88 0.16 -29.81
CA ILE A 32 -18.71 -0.62 -31.03
C ILE A 32 -20.07 -0.83 -31.72
N GLY A 33 -21.20 -0.72 -30.99
CA GLY A 33 -22.57 -0.86 -31.51
C GLY A 33 -23.10 -2.29 -31.49
N CYS A 34 -22.35 -3.29 -31.03
CA CYS A 34 -22.78 -4.69 -30.96
C CYS A 34 -23.19 -5.14 -29.54
N GLY A 35 -23.00 -4.26 -28.52
CA GLY A 35 -23.11 -4.67 -27.13
C GLY A 35 -21.98 -5.61 -26.69
N ALA A 36 -21.70 -5.69 -25.40
CA ALA A 36 -20.78 -6.68 -24.83
C ALA A 36 -21.05 -6.91 -23.35
N HIS A 37 -20.60 -8.05 -22.84
CA HIS A 37 -20.61 -8.37 -21.41
C HIS A 37 -19.33 -9.08 -21.01
N MET A 38 -18.98 -8.98 -19.73
CA MET A 38 -17.82 -9.65 -19.18
C MET A 38 -18.14 -11.14 -19.00
N SER A 39 -17.42 -12.02 -19.68
CA SER A 39 -17.56 -13.49 -19.57
C SER A 39 -16.62 -14.10 -18.53
N GLY A 40 -15.52 -13.42 -18.18
CA GLY A 40 -14.56 -13.87 -17.20
C GLY A 40 -13.68 -12.72 -16.73
N LEU A 41 -13.08 -12.87 -15.55
CA LEU A 41 -12.15 -11.91 -14.98
C LEU A 41 -11.09 -12.64 -14.15
N ILE A 42 -9.84 -12.34 -14.43
CA ILE A 42 -8.71 -12.76 -13.59
C ILE A 42 -8.01 -11.50 -13.10
N ARG A 43 -7.87 -11.37 -11.78
CA ARG A 43 -7.11 -10.28 -11.18
C ARG A 43 -5.66 -10.69 -11.03
N LYS A 44 -4.80 -10.20 -11.89
CA LYS A 44 -3.37 -10.55 -11.88
C LYS A 44 -2.57 -9.87 -10.77
N GLN A 45 -2.96 -8.63 -10.40
CA GLN A 45 -2.20 -7.85 -9.41
C GLN A 45 -3.08 -6.84 -8.67
N VAL A 46 -2.76 -6.59 -7.40
CA VAL A 46 -3.29 -5.48 -6.60
C VAL A 46 -2.14 -4.86 -5.80
N GLY A 47 -1.75 -3.63 -6.15
CA GLY A 47 -0.57 -3.00 -5.54
C GLY A 47 0.69 -3.86 -5.72
N VAL A 48 1.30 -4.25 -4.62
CA VAL A 48 2.51 -5.10 -4.60
C VAL A 48 2.21 -6.61 -4.63
N PHE A 49 0.94 -7.00 -4.57
CA PHE A 49 0.52 -8.40 -4.53
C PHE A 49 0.20 -8.90 -5.93
N ALA A 50 0.99 -9.86 -6.41
CA ALA A 50 0.78 -10.54 -7.68
C ALA A 50 0.06 -11.89 -7.46
N GLN A 51 -0.67 -12.35 -8.47
CA GLN A 51 -1.41 -13.62 -8.44
C GLN A 51 -0.48 -14.81 -8.16
N GLU A 52 0.73 -14.80 -8.71
CA GLU A 52 1.72 -15.87 -8.59
C GLU A 52 2.18 -16.08 -7.15
N SER A 53 2.07 -15.07 -6.30
CA SER A 53 2.38 -15.14 -4.86
C SER A 53 1.16 -15.41 -3.98
N SER A 54 -0.01 -15.60 -4.59
CA SER A 54 -1.25 -15.87 -3.87
C SER A 54 -1.34 -17.35 -3.48
N ILE A 55 -2.00 -17.61 -2.37
CA ILE A 55 -2.33 -18.97 -1.91
C ILE A 55 -3.84 -19.15 -1.88
N THR A 56 -4.29 -20.38 -2.00
CA THR A 56 -5.72 -20.70 -1.88
C THR A 56 -6.17 -20.72 -0.40
N PRO A 57 -7.46 -20.56 -0.10
CA PRO A 57 -7.99 -20.72 1.24
C PRO A 57 -7.65 -22.10 1.86
N GLU A 58 -7.68 -23.16 1.05
CA GLU A 58 -7.34 -24.52 1.47
C GLU A 58 -5.87 -24.63 1.87
N ALA A 59 -4.95 -24.03 1.10
CA ALA A 59 -3.52 -23.98 1.43
C ALA A 59 -3.26 -23.22 2.73
N LEU A 60 -3.99 -22.12 2.96
CA LEU A 60 -3.93 -21.35 4.21
C LEU A 60 -4.40 -22.20 5.41
N GLU A 61 -5.50 -22.94 5.26
CA GLU A 61 -5.98 -23.87 6.31
C GLU A 61 -4.94 -24.93 6.65
N ILE A 62 -4.31 -25.53 5.64
CA ILE A 62 -3.27 -26.55 5.83
C ILE A 62 -2.07 -25.95 6.57
N ALA A 63 -1.61 -24.76 6.16
CA ALA A 63 -0.53 -24.06 6.84
C ALA A 63 -0.84 -23.77 8.31
N ASN A 64 -2.08 -23.36 8.61
CA ASN A 64 -2.52 -23.12 9.99
C ASN A 64 -2.55 -24.41 10.83
N LYS A 65 -3.08 -25.51 10.29
CA LYS A 65 -3.12 -26.82 10.97
C LYS A 65 -1.72 -27.35 11.26
N ASN A 66 -0.76 -27.09 10.38
CA ASN A 66 0.63 -27.51 10.51
C ASN A 66 1.49 -26.57 11.39
N GLY A 67 0.94 -25.44 11.86
CA GLY A 67 1.64 -24.46 12.71
C GLY A 67 2.64 -23.58 11.96
N ASN A 68 2.65 -23.59 10.62
CA ASN A 68 3.58 -22.80 9.79
C ASN A 68 2.91 -21.65 9.03
N ILE A 69 1.80 -21.11 9.55
CA ILE A 69 1.05 -20.00 8.95
C ILE A 69 1.94 -18.77 8.68
N ALA A 70 2.95 -18.53 9.53
CA ALA A 70 3.87 -17.39 9.38
C ALA A 70 4.69 -17.43 8.06
N GLU A 71 4.88 -18.62 7.46
CA GLU A 71 5.63 -18.79 6.23
C GLU A 71 4.84 -18.32 5.00
N VAL A 72 3.50 -18.28 5.11
CA VAL A 72 2.60 -17.90 4.03
C VAL A 72 2.06 -16.46 4.16
N LEU A 73 2.33 -15.80 5.28
CA LEU A 73 1.94 -14.41 5.52
C LEU A 73 3.02 -13.45 5.06
N PHE A 74 2.59 -12.37 4.42
CA PHE A 74 3.49 -11.25 4.13
C PHE A 74 3.63 -10.36 5.37
N PRO A 75 4.84 -10.16 5.92
CA PRO A 75 5.06 -9.21 7.00
C PRO A 75 4.78 -7.77 6.52
N VAL A 76 4.22 -6.95 7.40
CA VAL A 76 3.84 -5.56 7.11
C VAL A 76 5.03 -4.76 6.59
N GLU A 77 6.22 -5.02 7.13
CA GLU A 77 7.48 -4.39 6.73
C GLU A 77 7.78 -4.61 5.24
N LYS A 78 7.52 -5.81 4.75
CA LYS A 78 7.70 -6.16 3.32
C LYS A 78 6.67 -5.48 2.44
N VAL A 79 5.41 -5.47 2.89
CA VAL A 79 4.28 -4.89 2.14
C VAL A 79 4.41 -3.38 1.99
N LEU A 80 4.85 -2.68 3.04
CA LEU A 80 4.96 -1.23 3.06
C LEU A 80 6.34 -0.70 2.60
N LYS A 81 7.19 -1.56 2.06
CA LYS A 81 8.55 -1.18 1.64
C LYS A 81 8.58 -0.13 0.51
N PHE A 82 7.48 0.00 -0.24
CA PHE A 82 7.34 1.02 -1.28
C PHE A 82 7.14 2.45 -0.73
N LEU A 83 6.75 2.59 0.55
CA LEU A 83 6.67 3.90 1.20
C LEU A 83 8.05 4.35 1.67
N PRO A 84 8.43 5.60 1.44
CA PRO A 84 9.64 6.18 2.00
C PRO A 84 9.64 6.06 3.52
N GLU A 85 10.83 5.94 4.10
CA GLU A 85 11.01 5.59 5.51
C GLU A 85 11.40 6.79 6.36
N ILE A 86 10.75 6.93 7.51
CA ILE A 86 11.17 7.75 8.63
C ILE A 86 11.63 6.83 9.75
N ARG A 87 12.82 7.07 10.31
CA ARG A 87 13.30 6.38 11.50
C ARG A 87 13.18 7.26 12.72
N ILE A 88 12.71 6.67 13.81
CA ILE A 88 12.55 7.37 15.09
C ILE A 88 13.43 6.77 16.18
N THR A 89 13.60 7.52 17.27
CA THR A 89 14.20 7.01 18.48
C THR A 89 13.22 6.10 19.22
N ASP A 90 13.72 5.02 19.83
CA ASP A 90 12.88 4.00 20.49
C ASP A 90 12.02 4.58 21.63
N LYS A 91 12.44 5.72 22.22
CA LYS A 91 11.65 6.46 23.22
C LYS A 91 10.27 6.92 22.72
N PHE A 92 10.07 7.01 21.40
CA PHE A 92 8.82 7.45 20.79
C PHE A 92 7.94 6.30 20.29
N VAL A 93 8.33 5.04 20.49
CA VAL A 93 7.53 3.86 20.13
C VAL A 93 6.20 3.85 20.91
N GLU A 94 6.25 4.00 22.22
CA GLU A 94 5.07 4.04 23.07
C GLU A 94 4.16 5.27 22.80
N PRO A 95 4.69 6.50 22.69
CA PRO A 95 3.91 7.65 22.24
C PRO A 95 3.17 7.42 20.92
N ILE A 96 3.82 6.83 19.89
CA ILE A 96 3.15 6.50 18.62
C ILE A 96 2.06 5.46 18.81
N ALA A 97 2.30 4.40 19.58
CA ALA A 97 1.31 3.37 19.87
C ALA A 97 0.02 3.97 20.47
N ASN A 98 0.17 5.04 21.26
CA ASN A 98 -0.94 5.80 21.83
C ASN A 98 -1.51 6.90 20.91
N GLY A 99 -1.07 6.96 19.65
CA GLY A 99 -1.58 7.92 18.67
C GLY A 99 -1.01 9.33 18.80
N ASN A 100 0.05 9.54 19.56
CA ASN A 100 0.67 10.84 19.73
C ASN A 100 1.43 11.27 18.46
N ALA A 101 1.40 12.57 18.18
CA ALA A 101 2.14 13.15 17.07
C ALA A 101 3.66 13.04 17.28
N LEU A 102 4.41 13.02 16.16
CA LEU A 102 5.86 12.93 16.13
C LEU A 102 6.47 14.33 15.99
N PRO A 103 7.11 14.88 17.02
CA PRO A 103 7.88 16.11 16.90
C PRO A 103 9.16 15.87 16.10
N LYS A 104 9.63 16.90 15.40
CA LYS A 104 10.83 16.84 14.54
C LYS A 104 12.05 16.24 15.26
N PHE A 105 12.30 16.56 16.52
CA PHE A 105 13.42 16.05 17.29
C PHE A 105 13.36 14.54 17.58
N SER A 106 12.22 13.88 17.39
CA SER A 106 12.06 12.44 17.56
C SER A 106 12.67 11.63 16.43
N LEU A 107 12.94 12.27 15.28
CA LEU A 107 13.39 11.64 14.06
C LEU A 107 14.89 11.41 14.09
N LYS A 108 15.32 10.19 13.73
CA LYS A 108 16.75 9.82 13.55
C LYS A 108 17.17 9.93 12.09
N ALA A 109 16.25 9.55 11.18
CA ALA A 109 16.47 9.63 9.74
C ALA A 109 15.12 9.85 9.03
N TYR A 110 15.17 10.48 7.88
CA TYR A 110 14.02 10.75 7.01
C TYR A 110 14.50 10.87 5.55
N PRO A 111 13.62 10.74 4.54
CA PRO A 111 13.99 10.89 3.14
C PRO A 111 14.58 12.27 2.84
N GLU A 112 15.45 12.34 1.83
CA GLU A 112 16.03 13.61 1.37
C GLU A 112 15.00 14.51 0.71
N GLU A 113 13.97 13.92 0.09
CA GLU A 113 12.89 14.63 -0.59
C GLU A 113 11.53 14.12 -0.13
N PHE A 114 10.64 15.04 0.19
CA PHE A 114 9.22 14.78 0.43
C PHE A 114 8.38 16.04 0.25
N GLU A 115 7.10 15.85 -0.06
CA GLU A 115 6.14 16.90 -0.33
C GLU A 115 4.90 16.75 0.55
N PRO A 116 4.11 17.84 0.76
CA PRO A 116 2.83 17.76 1.44
C PRO A 116 1.91 16.72 0.82
N GLY A 117 1.30 15.88 1.66
CA GLY A 117 0.43 14.78 1.23
C GLY A 117 1.17 13.47 0.95
N MET A 118 2.50 13.45 0.87
CA MET A 118 3.26 12.21 0.71
C MET A 118 3.07 11.29 1.92
N MET A 119 2.80 10.01 1.64
CA MET A 119 2.69 8.97 2.66
C MET A 119 4.05 8.36 2.94
N LEU A 120 4.39 8.22 4.23
CA LEU A 120 5.66 7.63 4.68
C LEU A 120 5.38 6.58 5.76
N ARG A 121 6.27 5.59 5.87
CA ARG A 121 6.26 4.63 6.98
C ARG A 121 7.21 5.09 8.09
N VAL A 122 6.79 4.90 9.31
CA VAL A 122 7.61 5.17 10.50
C VAL A 122 8.14 3.86 11.04
N CYS A 123 9.46 3.74 11.17
CA CYS A 123 10.15 2.56 11.65
C CYS A 123 10.95 2.87 12.94
N ASN A 124 11.12 1.86 13.79
CA ASN A 124 12.03 1.91 14.93
C ASN A 124 13.45 1.47 14.55
N GLY A 125 14.34 1.36 15.55
CA GLY A 125 15.73 0.91 15.36
C GLY A 125 15.88 -0.55 14.89
N SER A 126 14.85 -1.39 15.06
CA SER A 126 14.84 -2.82 14.66
C SER A 126 14.08 -3.06 13.34
N ASP A 127 13.89 -2.07 12.50
CA ASP A 127 13.17 -2.12 11.22
C ASP A 127 11.67 -2.46 11.33
N LYS A 128 11.10 -2.50 12.53
CA LYS A 128 9.67 -2.71 12.73
C LYS A 128 8.90 -1.48 12.29
N VAL A 129 7.90 -1.65 11.43
CA VAL A 129 6.99 -0.58 11.03
C VAL A 129 5.98 -0.32 12.15
N LEU A 130 5.95 0.92 12.64
CA LEU A 130 5.11 1.35 13.75
C LEU A 130 3.83 2.05 13.30
N ALA A 131 3.94 2.86 12.25
CA ALA A 131 2.85 3.69 11.77
C ALA A 131 3.04 4.12 10.32
N ILE A 132 1.96 4.63 9.75
CA ILE A 132 1.94 5.38 8.49
C ILE A 132 1.59 6.83 8.81
N VAL A 133 2.36 7.76 8.24
CA VAL A 133 2.16 9.20 8.38
C VAL A 133 2.03 9.88 7.01
N GLU A 134 1.44 11.04 7.00
CA GLU A 134 1.35 11.95 5.86
C GLU A 134 2.20 13.18 6.14
N SER A 135 3.04 13.60 5.21
CA SER A 135 3.76 14.87 5.32
C SER A 135 2.82 16.05 5.24
N LEU A 136 2.99 17.01 6.14
CA LEU A 136 2.26 18.28 6.14
C LEU A 136 3.04 19.39 5.44
N VAL A 137 4.34 19.18 5.20
CA VAL A 137 5.29 20.18 4.72
C VAL A 137 6.20 19.56 3.66
N ASP A 138 6.86 20.39 2.88
CA ASP A 138 7.98 20.01 2.02
C ASP A 138 9.32 20.05 2.77
N GLN A 139 10.37 19.62 2.09
CA GLN A 139 11.73 19.57 2.62
C GLN A 139 12.26 20.95 3.05
N ASP A 140 11.99 22.02 2.29
CA ASP A 140 12.46 23.37 2.59
C ASP A 140 11.78 23.95 3.84
N GLN A 141 10.48 23.73 3.97
CA GLN A 141 9.70 24.10 5.15
C GLN A 141 10.17 23.32 6.37
N PHE A 142 10.38 22.01 6.22
CA PHE A 142 10.89 21.15 7.27
C PHE A 142 12.26 21.60 7.80
N GLY A 143 13.14 22.04 6.91
CA GLY A 143 14.45 22.59 7.29
C GLY A 143 14.35 23.75 8.27
N LYS A 144 13.33 24.61 8.11
CA LYS A 144 13.09 25.83 8.91
C LYS A 144 12.30 25.60 10.19
N MET A 145 11.71 24.40 10.38
CA MET A 145 10.90 24.06 11.55
C MET A 145 11.72 23.93 12.82
N GLU A 146 11.13 24.33 13.93
CA GLU A 146 11.70 24.14 15.27
C GLU A 146 11.66 22.65 15.69
N PRO A 147 12.54 22.22 16.61
CA PRO A 147 12.60 20.81 17.04
C PRO A 147 11.28 20.23 17.56
N LYS A 148 10.41 21.04 18.15
CA LYS A 148 9.11 20.62 18.71
C LYS A 148 7.98 20.61 17.72
N ASP A 149 8.18 21.15 16.52
CA ASP A 149 7.15 21.22 15.51
C ASP A 149 6.81 19.84 14.96
N ILE A 150 5.57 19.71 14.47
CA ILE A 150 5.03 18.46 13.91
C ILE A 150 4.94 18.61 12.40
N ALA A 151 5.81 17.89 11.70
CA ALA A 151 5.86 17.88 10.24
C ALA A 151 4.99 16.76 9.61
N PHE A 152 4.64 15.75 10.39
CA PHE A 152 3.97 14.55 9.89
C PHE A 152 2.71 14.25 10.69
N LYS A 153 1.61 14.06 9.97
CA LYS A 153 0.31 13.69 10.53
C LYS A 153 0.17 12.17 10.59
N LEU A 154 -0.11 11.63 11.75
CA LEU A 154 -0.38 10.21 11.94
C LEU A 154 -1.66 9.81 11.19
N LYS A 155 -1.58 8.80 10.35
CA LYS A 155 -2.71 8.25 9.56
C LYS A 155 -3.15 6.89 10.08
N ARG A 156 -2.21 6.04 10.43
CA ARG A 156 -2.48 4.69 10.92
C ARG A 156 -1.37 4.22 11.85
N VAL A 157 -1.73 3.72 13.01
CA VAL A 157 -0.85 2.96 13.91
C VAL A 157 -0.96 1.48 13.57
N LEU A 158 0.16 0.75 13.60
CA LEU A 158 0.29 -0.66 13.17
C LEU A 158 0.79 -1.59 14.27
N ILE A 159 1.01 -1.07 15.47
CA ILE A 159 1.48 -1.80 16.66
C ILE A 159 0.49 -1.73 17.79
#